data_3544a3cc51b94d4c1dceaf3d21a5c8df
#
_entry.id   3544a3cc51b94d4c1dceaf3d21a5c8df
#
_cell.length_a   1.000
_cell.length_b   1.000
_cell.length_c   1.000
_cell.angle_alpha   90.00
_cell.angle_beta   90.00
_cell.angle_gamma   90.00
#
_symmetry.space_group_name_H-M   'P 1'
#
loop_
_entity.id
_entity.type
_entity.pdbx_description
1 polymer ?
#
loop_
_entity_poly.entity_id
_entity_poly.type
_entity_poly.pdbx_seq_one_letter_code
_entity_poly.pdbx_strand_id
1 'polypeptide(L)'
;MRKILLIKRGAIGDLLMATPLIRQLKQKLNCQLDIVVGKAASCALINNPYLDRQIILNDADFTLKGAPRLARGLFALRGKYDYVLVLDKHWYFNLMAHLVGGKVIGYTRSNFAHRLLIAAVDYVDITRYHGLYYLDLLQVSGLAAADYHDIELDLCITISDKLAVEAFILERKLNNFTVVINSGGNNAYETKGLRMLPTAKILALLNGLLEQGKTVLLAGSKIDFQNNQAYLQQLNYPERLINLAGKFNLAASSYLIGRSEHFYTTDCGAMHLGVARQIGERMTA
;
A
#
# COMPACT_ATOMS: atom_id res chain seq x y z
N MET A 1 -4.74 -20.59 -21.43
CA MET A 1 -4.71 -19.37 -20.59
C MET A 1 -3.49 -19.47 -19.69
N ARG A 2 -2.61 -18.46 -19.69
CA ARG A 2 -1.43 -18.42 -18.79
C ARG A 2 -1.86 -18.23 -17.34
N LYS A 3 -1.10 -18.81 -16.39
CA LYS A 3 -1.34 -18.65 -14.96
C LYS A 3 -0.14 -17.99 -14.32
N ILE A 4 -0.36 -16.83 -13.73
CA ILE A 4 0.69 -15.96 -13.17
C ILE A 4 0.43 -15.79 -11.68
N LEU A 5 1.45 -15.99 -10.86
CA LEU A 5 1.44 -15.72 -9.44
C LEU A 5 2.34 -14.52 -9.15
N LEU A 6 1.82 -13.56 -8.42
CA LEU A 6 2.61 -12.50 -7.80
C LEU A 6 2.91 -12.86 -6.34
N ILE A 7 4.09 -12.52 -5.85
CA ILE A 7 4.45 -12.68 -4.44
C ILE A 7 4.88 -11.33 -3.89
N LYS A 8 4.11 -10.78 -2.94
CA LYS A 8 4.42 -9.53 -2.25
C LYS A 8 3.91 -9.56 -0.81
N ARG A 9 4.81 -9.51 0.17
CA ARG A 9 4.41 -9.50 1.58
C ARG A 9 3.57 -8.26 1.95
N GLY A 10 3.99 -7.11 1.54
CA GLY A 10 3.47 -5.77 1.90
C GLY A 10 4.59 -4.74 1.69
N ALA A 11 4.52 -3.46 2.11
CA ALA A 11 3.45 -2.82 2.86
C ALA A 11 2.25 -2.37 1.98
N ILE A 12 1.29 -1.65 2.58
CA ILE A 12 0.11 -1.10 1.86
C ILE A 12 0.56 -0.21 0.69
N GLY A 13 1.47 0.74 0.92
CA GLY A 13 1.98 1.63 -0.12
C GLY A 13 2.66 0.89 -1.27
N ASP A 14 3.49 -0.11 -0.95
CA ASP A 14 4.14 -0.96 -1.95
C ASP A 14 3.12 -1.73 -2.81
N LEU A 15 2.04 -2.24 -2.21
CA LEU A 15 1.00 -2.93 -2.96
C LEU A 15 0.21 -1.98 -3.85
N LEU A 16 -0.08 -0.76 -3.38
CA LEU A 16 -0.69 0.26 -4.21
C LEU A 16 0.22 0.61 -5.41
N MET A 17 1.54 0.81 -5.17
CA MET A 17 2.51 1.04 -6.25
C MET A 17 2.66 -0.14 -7.21
N ALA A 18 2.25 -1.35 -6.83
CA ALA A 18 2.26 -2.53 -7.71
C ALA A 18 0.97 -2.65 -8.55
N THR A 19 -0.07 -1.86 -8.29
CA THR A 19 -1.35 -1.98 -9.02
C THR A 19 -1.25 -1.67 -10.51
N PRO A 20 -0.41 -0.74 -11.01
CA PRO A 20 -0.18 -0.59 -12.45
C PRO A 20 0.35 -1.87 -13.12
N LEU A 21 1.27 -2.59 -12.48
CA LEU A 21 1.73 -3.89 -12.97
C LEU A 21 0.57 -4.91 -13.02
N ILE A 22 -0.23 -4.98 -11.95
CA ILE A 22 -1.37 -5.89 -11.86
C ILE A 22 -2.37 -5.61 -12.98
N ARG A 23 -2.73 -4.33 -13.18
CA ARG A 23 -3.61 -3.88 -14.26
C ARG A 23 -3.07 -4.25 -15.64
N GLN A 24 -1.81 -3.89 -15.93
CA GLN A 24 -1.21 -4.14 -17.23
C GLN A 24 -1.06 -5.63 -17.55
N LEU A 25 -0.70 -6.47 -16.56
CA LEU A 25 -0.68 -7.92 -16.73
C LEU A 25 -2.06 -8.45 -17.14
N LYS A 26 -3.12 -8.00 -16.45
CA LYS A 26 -4.47 -8.50 -16.70
C LYS A 26 -5.03 -8.01 -18.03
N GLN A 27 -4.79 -6.73 -18.37
CA GLN A 27 -5.29 -6.13 -19.61
C GLN A 27 -4.56 -6.61 -20.86
N LYS A 28 -3.23 -6.79 -20.77
CA LYS A 28 -2.41 -7.16 -21.93
C LYS A 28 -2.33 -8.67 -22.18
N LEU A 29 -2.71 -9.47 -21.16
CA LEU A 29 -2.59 -10.93 -21.23
C LEU A 29 -3.93 -11.61 -20.91
N ASN A 30 -4.27 -12.61 -21.71
CA ASN A 30 -5.32 -13.55 -21.33
C ASN A 30 -4.77 -14.51 -20.26
N CYS A 31 -4.79 -14.09 -18.99
CA CYS A 31 -4.19 -14.83 -17.91
C CYS A 31 -5.09 -14.95 -16.66
N GLN A 32 -4.89 -16.00 -15.89
CA GLN A 32 -5.26 -16.04 -14.48
C GLN A 32 -4.15 -15.36 -13.69
N LEU A 33 -4.49 -14.36 -12.88
CA LEU A 33 -3.55 -13.56 -12.10
C LEU A 33 -3.90 -13.62 -10.62
N ASP A 34 -3.08 -14.33 -9.87
CA ASP A 34 -3.23 -14.49 -8.42
C ASP A 34 -2.08 -13.80 -7.68
N ILE A 35 -2.29 -13.42 -6.42
CA ILE A 35 -1.25 -12.83 -5.57
C ILE A 35 -1.19 -13.50 -4.21
N VAL A 36 0.02 -13.82 -3.74
CA VAL A 36 0.32 -14.15 -2.33
C VAL A 36 0.68 -12.85 -1.61
N VAL A 37 -0.03 -12.54 -0.53
CA VAL A 37 0.07 -11.26 0.18
C VAL A 37 0.00 -11.46 1.69
N GLY A 38 0.66 -10.58 2.46
CA GLY A 38 0.55 -10.54 3.91
C GLY A 38 -0.79 -9.96 4.38
N LYS A 39 -1.31 -10.49 5.49
CA LYS A 39 -2.64 -10.15 6.02
C LYS A 39 -2.82 -8.64 6.27
N ALA A 40 -1.83 -7.98 6.84
CA ALA A 40 -1.94 -6.55 7.17
C ALA A 40 -2.07 -5.66 5.93
N ALA A 41 -1.45 -6.05 4.82
CA ALA A 41 -1.43 -5.25 3.60
C ALA A 41 -2.50 -5.66 2.57
N SER A 42 -3.14 -6.83 2.73
CA SER A 42 -4.13 -7.36 1.79
C SER A 42 -5.32 -6.42 1.55
N CYS A 43 -5.63 -5.55 2.51
CA CYS A 43 -6.69 -4.55 2.40
C CYS A 43 -6.49 -3.56 1.24
N ALA A 44 -5.25 -3.35 0.77
CA ALA A 44 -4.95 -2.49 -0.37
C ALA A 44 -5.49 -3.03 -1.71
N LEU A 45 -5.75 -4.34 -1.79
CA LEU A 45 -6.15 -5.02 -3.02
C LEU A 45 -7.58 -5.60 -2.95
N ILE A 46 -8.33 -5.30 -1.89
CA ILE A 46 -9.73 -5.77 -1.77
C ILE A 46 -10.52 -5.29 -2.98
N ASN A 47 -11.26 -6.23 -3.60
CA ASN A 47 -12.07 -5.97 -4.79
C ASN A 47 -11.29 -5.40 -5.99
N ASN A 48 -9.98 -5.60 -6.06
CA ASN A 48 -9.21 -5.20 -7.23
C ASN A 48 -9.69 -6.01 -8.44
N PRO A 49 -10.21 -5.37 -9.52
CA PRO A 49 -10.86 -6.06 -10.63
C PRO A 49 -9.88 -6.82 -11.53
N TYR A 50 -8.58 -6.60 -11.36
CA TYR A 50 -7.52 -7.20 -12.16
C TYR A 50 -6.92 -8.46 -11.53
N LEU A 51 -7.32 -8.81 -10.28
CA LEU A 51 -6.89 -10.02 -9.60
C LEU A 51 -8.00 -11.07 -9.58
N ASP A 52 -7.66 -12.30 -9.92
CA ASP A 52 -8.59 -13.43 -9.81
C ASP A 52 -8.64 -13.95 -8.37
N ARG A 53 -7.50 -13.94 -7.66
CA ARG A 53 -7.42 -14.45 -6.29
C ARG A 53 -6.35 -13.77 -5.46
N GLN A 54 -6.66 -13.47 -4.20
CA GLN A 54 -5.70 -13.14 -3.15
C GLN A 54 -5.49 -14.35 -2.24
N ILE A 55 -4.25 -14.77 -2.08
CA ILE A 55 -3.83 -15.84 -1.17
C ILE A 55 -3.18 -15.14 0.02
N ILE A 56 -3.96 -14.98 1.09
CA ILE A 56 -3.55 -14.20 2.26
C ILE A 56 -2.83 -15.12 3.24
N LEU A 57 -1.60 -14.77 3.58
CA LEU A 57 -0.78 -15.44 4.60
C LEU A 57 -0.59 -14.52 5.80
N ASN A 58 -0.26 -15.10 6.96
CA ASN A 58 0.07 -14.28 8.12
C ASN A 58 1.40 -13.55 7.90
N ASP A 59 1.50 -12.30 8.36
CA ASP A 59 2.72 -11.49 8.18
C ASP A 59 3.94 -12.15 8.82
N ALA A 60 3.75 -12.88 9.93
CA ALA A 60 4.79 -13.64 10.59
C ALA A 60 5.37 -14.79 9.72
N ASP A 61 4.60 -15.30 8.75
CA ASP A 61 5.05 -16.38 7.88
C ASP A 61 6.13 -15.91 6.89
N PHE A 62 6.15 -14.62 6.58
CA PHE A 62 7.17 -14.02 5.71
C PHE A 62 8.51 -13.70 6.41
N THR A 63 8.64 -14.03 7.69
CA THR A 63 9.90 -13.90 8.43
C THR A 63 10.73 -15.18 8.33
N LEU A 64 12.02 -15.11 8.67
CA LEU A 64 12.88 -16.32 8.72
C LEU A 64 12.34 -17.38 9.68
N LYS A 65 11.76 -16.96 10.83
CA LYS A 65 11.11 -17.89 11.78
C LYS A 65 9.83 -18.51 11.22
N GLY A 66 9.15 -17.82 10.32
CA GLY A 66 7.95 -18.27 9.63
C GLY A 66 8.23 -19.10 8.36
N ALA A 67 9.51 -19.19 7.94
CA ALA A 67 9.91 -19.86 6.71
C ALA A 67 9.28 -21.24 6.45
N PRO A 68 9.16 -22.16 7.43
CA PRO A 68 8.52 -23.45 7.20
C PRO A 68 7.03 -23.32 6.81
N ARG A 69 6.30 -22.36 7.42
CA ARG A 69 4.88 -22.11 7.09
C ARG A 69 4.74 -21.46 5.71
N LEU A 70 5.59 -20.47 5.39
CA LEU A 70 5.64 -19.90 4.06
C LEU A 70 5.97 -20.96 3.01
N ALA A 71 6.98 -21.79 3.25
CA ALA A 71 7.36 -22.87 2.35
C ALA A 71 6.21 -23.84 2.12
N ARG A 72 5.52 -24.26 3.17
CA ARG A 72 4.34 -25.14 3.06
C ARG A 72 3.23 -24.49 2.24
N GLY A 73 2.94 -23.20 2.48
CA GLY A 73 1.93 -22.44 1.73
C GLY A 73 2.26 -22.33 0.25
N LEU A 74 3.52 -22.00 -0.09
CA LEU A 74 3.97 -21.91 -1.47
C LEU A 74 4.06 -23.28 -2.15
N PHE A 75 4.51 -24.33 -1.43
CA PHE A 75 4.56 -25.69 -1.96
C PHE A 75 3.15 -26.23 -2.31
N ALA A 76 2.12 -25.85 -1.56
CA ALA A 76 0.72 -26.21 -1.87
C ALA A 76 0.23 -25.60 -3.21
N LEU A 77 0.96 -24.63 -3.75
CA LEU A 77 0.72 -24.01 -5.06
C LEU A 77 1.56 -24.63 -6.19
N ARG A 78 2.38 -25.64 -5.88
CA ARG A 78 3.33 -26.24 -6.83
C ARG A 78 2.64 -26.72 -8.09
N GLY A 79 3.23 -26.36 -9.24
CA GLY A 79 2.76 -26.77 -10.58
C GLY A 79 1.46 -26.09 -11.04
N LYS A 80 0.94 -25.14 -10.29
CA LYS A 80 -0.31 -24.44 -10.63
C LYS A 80 -0.10 -23.18 -11.49
N TYR A 81 1.14 -22.68 -11.59
CA TYR A 81 1.45 -21.42 -12.28
C TYR A 81 2.59 -21.60 -13.30
N ASP A 82 2.47 -20.91 -14.42
CA ASP A 82 3.48 -20.89 -15.47
C ASP A 82 4.61 -19.91 -15.13
N TYR A 83 4.24 -18.79 -14.50
CA TYR A 83 5.15 -17.71 -14.11
C TYR A 83 4.91 -17.30 -12.66
N VAL A 84 6.00 -16.96 -11.97
CA VAL A 84 6.00 -16.41 -10.61
C VAL A 84 6.80 -15.12 -10.61
N LEU A 85 6.15 -13.97 -10.42
CA LEU A 85 6.79 -12.68 -10.30
C LEU A 85 6.95 -12.33 -8.82
N VAL A 86 8.19 -12.17 -8.38
CA VAL A 86 8.54 -11.82 -7.00
C VAL A 86 8.71 -10.31 -6.90
N LEU A 87 7.77 -9.65 -6.23
CA LEU A 87 7.75 -8.19 -6.06
C LEU A 87 8.54 -7.74 -4.82
N ASP A 88 8.90 -8.65 -3.94
CA ASP A 88 9.81 -8.38 -2.82
C ASP A 88 11.27 -8.43 -3.25
N LYS A 89 12.06 -7.48 -2.77
CA LYS A 89 13.44 -7.23 -3.24
C LYS A 89 14.49 -8.07 -2.53
N HIS A 90 14.13 -8.84 -1.53
CA HIS A 90 15.05 -9.68 -0.77
C HIS A 90 15.19 -11.05 -1.44
N TRP A 91 16.42 -11.52 -1.66
CA TRP A 91 16.78 -12.78 -2.33
C TRP A 91 16.03 -14.01 -1.78
N TYR A 92 15.70 -14.00 -0.49
CA TYR A 92 14.95 -15.05 0.19
C TYR A 92 13.61 -15.35 -0.49
N PHE A 93 12.89 -14.33 -0.96
CA PHE A 93 11.60 -14.53 -1.65
C PHE A 93 11.79 -15.17 -3.03
N ASN A 94 12.90 -14.85 -3.73
CA ASN A 94 13.23 -15.52 -4.98
C ASN A 94 13.45 -17.03 -4.74
N LEU A 95 14.17 -17.38 -3.67
CA LEU A 95 14.39 -18.79 -3.30
C LEU A 95 13.05 -19.48 -2.95
N MET A 96 12.22 -18.84 -2.12
CA MET A 96 10.93 -19.41 -1.73
C MET A 96 9.98 -19.58 -2.94
N ALA A 97 10.04 -18.71 -3.94
CA ALA A 97 9.21 -18.80 -5.14
C ALA A 97 9.44 -20.09 -5.94
N HIS A 98 10.64 -20.67 -5.89
CA HIS A 98 10.91 -21.96 -6.56
C HIS A 98 10.07 -23.12 -6.02
N LEU A 99 9.55 -23.03 -4.81
CA LEU A 99 8.66 -24.05 -4.26
C LEU A 99 7.33 -24.12 -5.01
N VAL A 100 6.90 -23.03 -5.63
CA VAL A 100 5.71 -22.99 -6.48
C VAL A 100 5.97 -23.70 -7.81
N GLY A 101 7.20 -23.67 -8.29
CA GLY A 101 7.54 -24.09 -9.66
C GLY A 101 7.18 -23.01 -10.68
N GLY A 102 7.38 -23.30 -11.96
CA GLY A 102 7.22 -22.32 -13.03
C GLY A 102 8.44 -21.42 -13.21
N LYS A 103 8.29 -20.40 -14.06
CA LYS A 103 9.36 -19.45 -14.40
C LYS A 103 9.41 -18.33 -13.40
N VAL A 104 10.46 -18.28 -12.58
CA VAL A 104 10.61 -17.24 -11.52
C VAL A 104 11.30 -16.02 -12.08
N ILE A 105 10.69 -14.85 -11.88
CA ILE A 105 11.17 -13.52 -12.27
C ILE A 105 11.17 -12.65 -11.02
N GLY A 106 12.24 -11.88 -10.79
CA GLY A 106 12.34 -11.07 -9.58
C GLY A 106 13.47 -10.07 -9.63
N TYR A 107 13.87 -9.58 -8.46
CA TYR A 107 14.95 -8.62 -8.33
C TYR A 107 16.27 -9.29 -7.98
N THR A 108 17.37 -8.75 -8.52
CA THR A 108 18.71 -9.13 -8.13
C THR A 108 19.44 -7.97 -7.47
N ARG A 109 20.16 -8.29 -6.39
CA ARG A 109 21.12 -7.42 -5.71
C ARG A 109 22.49 -8.08 -5.59
N SER A 110 22.61 -9.31 -6.07
CA SER A 110 23.83 -10.10 -5.99
C SER A 110 23.88 -11.15 -7.09
N ASN A 111 25.08 -11.54 -7.49
CA ASN A 111 25.31 -12.58 -8.50
C ASN A 111 24.65 -13.93 -8.15
N PHE A 112 24.51 -14.26 -6.86
CA PHE A 112 23.86 -15.49 -6.42
C PHE A 112 22.34 -15.44 -6.70
N ALA A 113 21.69 -14.32 -6.38
CA ALA A 113 20.26 -14.16 -6.61
C ALA A 113 19.91 -14.24 -8.10
N HIS A 114 20.80 -13.79 -8.98
CA HIS A 114 20.63 -13.84 -10.43
C HIS A 114 20.48 -15.27 -10.96
N ARG A 115 21.20 -16.24 -10.38
CA ARG A 115 21.13 -17.67 -10.78
C ARG A 115 19.80 -18.35 -10.46
N LEU A 116 18.99 -17.73 -9.58
CA LEU A 116 17.67 -18.23 -9.18
C LEU A 116 16.55 -17.76 -10.11
N LEU A 117 16.83 -16.90 -11.10
CA LEU A 117 15.81 -16.23 -11.88
C LEU A 117 16.02 -16.50 -13.37
N ILE A 118 14.92 -16.66 -14.12
CA ILE A 118 15.00 -16.75 -15.58
C ILE A 118 15.13 -15.36 -16.22
N ALA A 119 14.64 -14.34 -15.52
CA ALA A 119 14.81 -12.93 -15.86
C ALA A 119 14.83 -12.12 -14.57
N ALA A 120 15.64 -11.08 -14.53
CA ALA A 120 15.87 -10.29 -13.33
C ALA A 120 15.89 -8.79 -13.62
N VAL A 121 15.43 -8.03 -12.64
CA VAL A 121 15.57 -6.57 -12.60
C VAL A 121 16.65 -6.21 -11.58
N ASP A 122 17.64 -5.43 -11.99
CA ASP A 122 18.64 -4.87 -11.08
C ASP A 122 18.02 -3.75 -10.26
N TYR A 123 17.98 -3.97 -8.95
CA TYR A 123 17.47 -2.97 -8.00
C TYR A 123 18.65 -2.22 -7.38
N VAL A 124 19.09 -1.15 -8.03
CA VAL A 124 20.29 -0.40 -7.66
C VAL A 124 20.01 1.06 -7.28
N ASP A 125 19.09 1.73 -7.95
CA ASP A 125 18.74 3.13 -7.70
C ASP A 125 17.56 3.24 -6.73
N ILE A 126 17.84 3.59 -5.48
CA ILE A 126 16.82 3.75 -4.43
C ILE A 126 16.02 5.06 -4.59
N THR A 127 16.46 5.99 -5.43
CA THR A 127 15.79 7.28 -5.67
C THR A 127 14.72 7.17 -6.76
N ARG A 128 14.81 6.14 -7.61
CA ARG A 128 13.81 5.89 -8.64
C ARG A 128 12.47 5.48 -8.04
N TYR A 129 11.37 6.00 -8.58
CA TYR A 129 10.02 5.64 -8.13
C TYR A 129 9.80 4.11 -8.17
N HIS A 130 9.42 3.53 -7.05
CA HIS A 130 9.34 2.08 -6.86
C HIS A 130 8.31 1.41 -7.77
N GLY A 131 7.24 2.10 -8.17
CA GLY A 131 6.23 1.59 -9.10
C GLY A 131 6.83 1.22 -10.47
N LEU A 132 7.85 1.95 -10.92
CA LEU A 132 8.55 1.65 -12.18
C LEU A 132 9.34 0.35 -12.11
N TYR A 133 9.92 0.01 -10.95
CA TYR A 133 10.57 -1.28 -10.78
C TYR A 133 9.60 -2.47 -10.89
N TYR A 134 8.34 -2.29 -10.49
CA TYR A 134 7.34 -3.33 -10.71
C TYR A 134 7.03 -3.50 -12.19
N LEU A 135 6.95 -2.41 -12.96
CA LEU A 135 6.77 -2.46 -14.41
C LEU A 135 7.99 -3.07 -15.13
N ASP A 136 9.21 -2.86 -14.61
CA ASP A 136 10.40 -3.51 -15.15
C ASP A 136 10.30 -5.04 -15.09
N LEU A 137 9.64 -5.62 -14.06
CA LEU A 137 9.41 -7.07 -14.01
C LEU A 137 8.54 -7.54 -15.17
N LEU A 138 7.54 -6.74 -15.58
CA LEU A 138 6.76 -7.05 -16.77
C LEU A 138 7.64 -7.01 -18.03
N GLN A 139 8.44 -5.95 -18.17
CA GLN A 139 9.31 -5.75 -19.33
C GLN A 139 10.33 -6.88 -19.49
N VAL A 140 11.08 -7.22 -18.41
CA VAL A 140 12.12 -8.27 -18.47
C VAL A 140 11.53 -9.67 -18.59
N SER A 141 10.28 -9.86 -18.18
CA SER A 141 9.61 -11.16 -18.31
C SER A 141 9.37 -11.58 -19.74
N GLY A 142 9.35 -10.63 -20.69
CA GLY A 142 8.96 -10.85 -22.07
C GLY A 142 7.48 -11.23 -22.26
N LEU A 143 6.66 -11.11 -21.21
CA LEU A 143 5.23 -11.45 -21.27
C LEU A 143 4.43 -10.41 -22.06
N ALA A 144 4.71 -9.13 -21.81
CA ALA A 144 4.17 -7.99 -22.55
C ALA A 144 5.10 -6.79 -22.40
N ALA A 145 5.00 -5.82 -23.32
CA ALA A 145 5.68 -4.54 -23.17
C ALA A 145 5.06 -3.74 -22.00
N ALA A 146 5.91 -3.22 -21.10
CA ALA A 146 5.46 -2.34 -20.03
C ALA A 146 5.14 -0.93 -20.58
N ASP A 147 4.06 -0.35 -20.10
CA ASP A 147 3.74 1.06 -20.33
C ASP A 147 4.14 1.86 -19.08
N TYR A 148 5.21 2.62 -19.19
CA TYR A 148 5.75 3.43 -18.08
C TYR A 148 5.01 4.76 -17.89
N HIS A 149 4.02 5.08 -18.72
CA HIS A 149 3.13 6.24 -18.56
C HIS A 149 1.84 5.87 -17.81
N ASP A 150 1.43 4.59 -17.87
CA ASP A 150 0.28 4.07 -17.14
C ASP A 150 0.67 3.63 -15.73
N ILE A 151 0.89 4.61 -14.84
CA ILE A 151 1.37 4.43 -13.46
C ILE A 151 0.34 4.83 -12.39
N GLU A 152 -0.89 5.12 -12.79
CA GLU A 152 -1.96 5.45 -11.85
C GLU A 152 -2.23 4.29 -10.89
N LEU A 153 -2.39 4.63 -9.61
CA LEU A 153 -2.62 3.64 -8.55
C LEU A 153 -4.10 3.25 -8.49
N ASP A 154 -4.38 1.94 -8.48
CA ASP A 154 -5.73 1.41 -8.36
C ASP A 154 -6.07 1.09 -6.91
N LEU A 155 -7.13 1.69 -6.41
CA LEU A 155 -7.78 1.32 -5.16
C LEU A 155 -9.28 1.23 -5.38
N CYS A 156 -9.85 0.05 -5.19
CA CYS A 156 -11.29 -0.14 -5.35
C CYS A 156 -12.04 0.44 -4.16
N ILE A 157 -12.94 1.38 -4.45
CA ILE A 157 -13.82 2.01 -3.47
C ILE A 157 -15.24 1.58 -3.79
N THR A 158 -15.87 0.87 -2.87
CA THR A 158 -17.23 0.36 -3.06
C THR A 158 -18.28 1.46 -2.83
N ILE A 159 -19.51 1.21 -3.26
CA ILE A 159 -20.65 2.10 -2.98
C ILE A 159 -20.85 2.22 -1.46
N SER A 160 -20.72 1.12 -0.71
CA SER A 160 -20.85 1.14 0.76
C SER A 160 -19.77 2.00 1.43
N ASP A 161 -18.52 1.99 0.93
CA ASP A 161 -17.46 2.86 1.45
C ASP A 161 -17.79 4.35 1.25
N LYS A 162 -18.27 4.69 0.05
CA LYS A 162 -18.72 6.06 -0.27
C LYS A 162 -19.87 6.50 0.62
N LEU A 163 -20.92 5.68 0.72
CA LEU A 163 -22.09 5.99 1.53
C LEU A 163 -21.74 6.17 3.01
N ALA A 164 -20.84 5.36 3.56
CA ALA A 164 -20.41 5.50 4.95
C ALA A 164 -19.69 6.84 5.21
N VAL A 165 -18.89 7.31 4.27
CA VAL A 165 -18.20 8.61 4.38
C VAL A 165 -19.17 9.77 4.16
N GLU A 166 -20.04 9.71 3.14
CA GLU A 166 -21.02 10.78 2.88
C GLU A 166 -22.01 10.92 4.05
N ALA A 167 -22.48 9.81 4.62
CA ALA A 167 -23.33 9.85 5.82
C ALA A 167 -22.61 10.55 6.99
N PHE A 168 -21.32 10.26 7.20
CA PHE A 168 -20.53 10.94 8.23
C PHE A 168 -20.37 12.44 7.95
N ILE A 169 -20.07 12.82 6.70
CA ILE A 169 -19.93 14.22 6.29
C ILE A 169 -21.23 14.97 6.55
N LEU A 170 -22.36 14.37 6.19
CA LEU A 170 -23.71 14.96 6.38
C LEU A 170 -24.05 15.07 7.88
N GLU A 171 -23.88 14.01 8.66
CA GLU A 171 -24.13 13.99 10.11
C GLU A 171 -23.38 15.10 10.83
N ARG A 172 -22.11 15.29 10.45
CA ARG A 172 -21.21 16.29 11.07
C ARG A 172 -21.29 17.66 10.41
N LYS A 173 -22.12 17.83 9.39
CA LYS A 173 -22.29 19.09 8.62
C LYS A 173 -20.96 19.65 8.10
N LEU A 174 -20.08 18.75 7.58
CA LEU A 174 -18.77 19.11 7.09
C LEU A 174 -18.88 19.64 5.66
N ASN A 175 -18.69 20.95 5.46
CA ASN A 175 -18.66 21.52 4.12
C ASN A 175 -17.22 21.51 3.54
N ASN A 176 -16.28 22.05 4.29
CA ASN A 176 -14.85 22.07 3.96
C ASN A 176 -14.05 21.53 5.16
N PHE A 177 -13.15 20.61 4.88
CA PHE A 177 -12.32 20.00 5.92
C PHE A 177 -10.93 19.62 5.40
N THR A 178 -9.99 19.58 6.32
CA THR A 178 -8.62 19.13 6.07
C THR A 178 -8.41 17.78 6.74
N VAL A 179 -7.83 16.82 6.02
CA VAL A 179 -7.43 15.53 6.61
C VAL A 179 -5.95 15.58 6.97
N VAL A 180 -5.62 15.15 8.19
CA VAL A 180 -4.24 15.04 8.68
C VAL A 180 -4.00 13.62 9.16
N ILE A 181 -2.88 13.03 8.74
CA ILE A 181 -2.41 11.72 9.21
C ILE A 181 -0.95 11.85 9.65
N ASN A 182 -0.71 11.73 10.96
CA ASN A 182 0.62 11.65 11.56
C ASN A 182 0.89 10.21 12.02
N SER A 183 1.29 9.35 11.10
CA SER A 183 1.53 7.93 11.39
C SER A 183 2.96 7.54 11.01
N GLY A 184 3.59 6.74 11.87
CA GLY A 184 4.93 6.19 11.62
C GLY A 184 4.95 5.02 10.66
N GLY A 185 3.77 4.58 10.19
CA GLY A 185 3.64 3.31 9.51
C GLY A 185 3.91 2.12 10.45
N ASN A 186 3.78 0.91 9.93
CA ASN A 186 4.08 -0.31 10.67
C ASN A 186 5.14 -1.13 9.93
N ASN A 187 6.34 -0.55 9.77
CA ASN A 187 7.47 -1.24 9.16
C ASN A 187 8.24 -2.02 10.22
N ALA A 188 8.32 -3.34 10.06
CA ALA A 188 9.01 -4.22 11.01
C ALA A 188 10.54 -3.98 11.07
N TYR A 189 11.11 -3.27 10.11
CA TYR A 189 12.55 -3.00 10.01
C TYR A 189 12.94 -1.58 10.42
N GLU A 190 11.97 -0.75 10.81
CA GLU A 190 12.21 0.62 11.24
C GLU A 190 11.84 0.82 12.70
N THR A 191 12.51 1.78 13.36
CA THR A 191 12.13 2.21 14.71
C THR A 191 10.70 2.76 14.67
N LYS A 192 9.85 2.29 15.56
CA LYS A 192 8.46 2.77 15.66
C LYS A 192 8.44 4.29 15.79
N GLY A 193 7.63 4.95 14.99
CA GLY A 193 7.45 6.39 15.02
C GLY A 193 8.53 7.22 14.34
N LEU A 194 9.56 6.60 13.72
CA LEU A 194 10.63 7.35 13.04
C LEU A 194 10.11 8.34 11.99
N ARG A 195 9.04 7.98 11.30
CA ARG A 195 8.42 8.81 10.24
C ARG A 195 7.35 9.77 10.77
N MET A 196 6.99 9.69 12.05
CA MET A 196 6.03 10.63 12.65
C MET A 196 6.67 11.99 12.84
N LEU A 197 5.89 13.05 12.65
CA LEU A 197 6.29 14.37 13.12
C LEU A 197 6.40 14.37 14.64
N PRO A 198 7.44 14.98 15.21
CA PRO A 198 7.52 15.21 16.65
C PRO A 198 6.28 15.94 17.18
N THR A 199 5.88 15.65 18.42
CA THR A 199 4.66 16.21 19.04
C THR A 199 4.57 17.73 18.90
N ALA A 200 5.65 18.46 19.13
CA ALA A 200 5.64 19.93 19.01
C ALA A 200 5.33 20.38 17.57
N LYS A 201 5.84 19.69 16.55
CA LYS A 201 5.61 20.04 15.14
C LYS A 201 4.18 19.73 14.70
N ILE A 202 3.64 18.56 15.08
CA ILE A 202 2.26 18.23 14.73
C ILE A 202 1.27 19.14 15.44
N LEU A 203 1.50 19.51 16.70
CA LEU A 203 0.66 20.46 17.43
C LEU A 203 0.72 21.85 16.81
N ALA A 204 1.89 22.33 16.38
CA ALA A 204 2.02 23.61 15.67
C ALA A 204 1.23 23.60 14.35
N LEU A 205 1.31 22.52 13.56
CA LEU A 205 0.51 22.37 12.34
C LEU A 205 -0.99 22.39 12.65
N LEU A 206 -1.43 21.60 13.62
CA LEU A 206 -2.86 21.49 13.98
C LEU A 206 -3.39 22.83 14.49
N ASN A 207 -2.70 23.50 15.42
CA ASN A 207 -3.10 24.82 15.91
C ASN A 207 -3.18 25.85 14.78
N GLY A 208 -2.18 25.90 13.88
CA GLY A 208 -2.19 26.82 12.76
C GLY A 208 -3.38 26.60 11.79
N LEU A 209 -3.79 25.35 11.56
CA LEU A 209 -4.99 25.03 10.77
C LEU A 209 -6.27 25.45 11.49
N LEU A 210 -6.37 25.18 12.81
CA LEU A 210 -7.54 25.50 13.62
C LEU A 210 -7.73 27.00 13.82
N GLU A 211 -6.64 27.77 13.99
CA GLU A 211 -6.63 29.24 14.06
C GLU A 211 -7.10 29.89 12.75
N GLN A 212 -6.82 29.25 11.61
CA GLN A 212 -7.37 29.66 10.31
C GLN A 212 -8.86 29.30 10.13
N GLY A 213 -9.52 28.77 11.15
CA GLY A 213 -10.92 28.39 11.11
C GLY A 213 -11.20 27.07 10.39
N LYS A 214 -10.17 26.28 10.04
CA LYS A 214 -10.34 24.98 9.36
C LYS A 214 -10.93 23.94 10.30
N THR A 215 -11.77 23.05 9.77
CA THR A 215 -12.14 21.81 10.45
C THR A 215 -11.11 20.74 10.09
N VAL A 216 -10.53 20.12 11.10
CA VAL A 216 -9.48 19.12 10.93
C VAL A 216 -10.00 17.71 11.28
N LEU A 217 -9.84 16.78 10.37
CA LEU A 217 -10.11 15.36 10.58
C LEU A 217 -8.76 14.64 10.78
N LEU A 218 -8.46 14.29 12.03
CA LEU A 218 -7.22 13.60 12.36
C LEU A 218 -7.44 12.09 12.19
N ALA A 219 -7.04 11.59 11.02
CA ALA A 219 -7.25 10.20 10.63
C ALA A 219 -6.04 9.32 10.98
N GLY A 220 -6.12 8.04 10.64
CA GLY A 220 -5.09 7.04 10.90
C GLY A 220 -5.69 5.66 11.14
N SER A 221 -4.83 4.70 11.46
CA SER A 221 -5.23 3.36 11.88
C SER A 221 -5.70 3.35 13.35
N LYS A 222 -6.23 2.22 13.81
CA LYS A 222 -6.60 2.06 15.25
C LYS A 222 -5.43 2.28 16.21
N ILE A 223 -4.20 2.01 15.77
CA ILE A 223 -2.99 2.20 16.59
C ILE A 223 -2.73 3.69 16.85
N ASP A 224 -3.11 4.57 15.90
CA ASP A 224 -2.89 6.00 16.00
C ASP A 224 -3.90 6.70 16.94
N PHE A 225 -4.98 6.02 17.34
CA PHE A 225 -6.09 6.61 18.10
C PHE A 225 -5.64 7.30 19.38
N GLN A 226 -4.80 6.64 20.20
CA GLN A 226 -4.34 7.17 21.48
C GLN A 226 -3.45 8.40 21.31
N ASN A 227 -2.55 8.38 20.33
CA ASN A 227 -1.72 9.54 20.01
C ASN A 227 -2.57 10.73 19.55
N ASN A 228 -3.54 10.47 18.67
CA ASN A 228 -4.46 11.49 18.22
C ASN A 228 -5.30 12.08 19.35
N GLN A 229 -5.72 11.24 20.30
CA GLN A 229 -6.45 11.69 21.48
C GLN A 229 -5.60 12.56 22.41
N ALA A 230 -4.31 12.24 22.55
CA ALA A 230 -3.38 13.05 23.34
C ALA A 230 -3.11 14.43 22.71
N TYR A 231 -3.16 14.56 21.38
CA TYR A 231 -3.06 15.87 20.71
C TYR A 231 -4.26 16.75 21.03
N LEU A 232 -5.49 16.21 21.00
CA LEU A 232 -6.73 16.95 21.32
C LEU A 232 -6.65 17.68 22.66
N GLN A 233 -6.01 17.08 23.66
CA GLN A 233 -5.88 17.67 25.01
C GLN A 233 -4.93 18.87 25.08
N GLN A 234 -4.17 19.15 24.03
CA GLN A 234 -3.12 20.16 23.96
C GLN A 234 -3.43 21.25 22.93
N LEU A 235 -4.61 21.22 22.30
CA LEU A 235 -4.99 22.17 21.24
C LEU A 235 -5.81 23.32 21.79
N ASN A 236 -5.69 24.50 21.16
CA ASN A 236 -6.42 25.70 21.51
C ASN A 236 -7.91 25.64 21.13
N TYR A 237 -8.27 24.92 20.06
CA TYR A 237 -9.64 24.83 19.52
C TYR A 237 -10.01 23.34 19.25
N PRO A 238 -10.07 22.50 20.30
CA PRO A 238 -10.28 21.06 20.11
C PRO A 238 -11.65 20.70 19.51
N GLU A 239 -12.65 21.58 19.61
CA GLU A 239 -13.99 21.39 19.06
C GLU A 239 -14.04 21.36 17.52
N ARG A 240 -13.01 21.92 16.87
CA ARG A 240 -12.86 21.91 15.40
C ARG A 240 -12.04 20.71 14.89
N LEU A 241 -11.58 19.85 15.77
CA LEU A 241 -10.82 18.65 15.42
C LEU A 241 -11.60 17.40 15.76
N ILE A 242 -11.69 16.47 14.81
CA ILE A 242 -12.36 15.18 14.98
C ILE A 242 -11.33 14.06 14.83
N ASN A 243 -11.17 13.23 15.87
CA ASN A 243 -10.33 12.04 15.81
C ASN A 243 -11.08 10.90 15.11
N LEU A 244 -10.62 10.51 13.93
CA LEU A 244 -11.18 9.45 13.09
C LEU A 244 -10.31 8.19 13.02
N ALA A 245 -9.22 8.12 13.78
CA ALA A 245 -8.33 6.98 13.72
C ALA A 245 -9.07 5.65 13.97
N GLY A 246 -8.98 4.75 12.99
CA GLY A 246 -9.64 3.44 13.02
C GLY A 246 -11.14 3.43 12.75
N LYS A 247 -11.77 4.59 12.41
CA LYS A 247 -13.21 4.66 12.10
C LYS A 247 -13.54 4.07 10.73
N PHE A 248 -12.73 4.35 9.74
CA PHE A 248 -12.94 3.91 8.36
C PHE A 248 -11.94 2.82 7.96
N ASN A 249 -12.33 1.95 7.05
CA ASN A 249 -11.41 1.05 6.37
C ASN A 249 -10.53 1.84 5.37
N LEU A 250 -9.57 1.17 4.73
CA LEU A 250 -8.62 1.82 3.84
C LEU A 250 -9.29 2.51 2.65
N ALA A 251 -10.28 1.85 2.02
CA ALA A 251 -10.99 2.36 0.86
C ALA A 251 -11.85 3.59 1.21
N ALA A 252 -12.61 3.52 2.31
CA ALA A 252 -13.39 4.65 2.81
C ALA A 252 -12.48 5.82 3.25
N SER A 253 -11.33 5.52 3.89
CA SER A 253 -10.34 6.56 4.23
C SER A 253 -9.79 7.24 3.00
N SER A 254 -9.48 6.50 1.93
CA SER A 254 -9.05 7.08 0.66
C SER A 254 -10.14 7.97 0.04
N TYR A 255 -11.41 7.54 0.10
CA TYR A 255 -12.51 8.35 -0.39
C TYR A 255 -12.65 9.64 0.41
N LEU A 256 -12.56 9.58 1.74
CA LEU A 256 -12.59 10.75 2.63
C LEU A 256 -11.45 11.74 2.28
N ILE A 257 -10.23 11.23 2.04
CA ILE A 257 -9.08 12.04 1.62
C ILE A 257 -9.40 12.75 0.29
N GLY A 258 -9.98 12.06 -0.68
CA GLY A 258 -10.39 12.64 -1.96
C GLY A 258 -11.48 13.73 -1.85
N ARG A 259 -12.27 13.70 -0.76
CA ARG A 259 -13.31 14.71 -0.46
C ARG A 259 -12.76 15.92 0.32
N SER A 260 -11.53 15.84 0.85
CA SER A 260 -10.93 16.93 1.63
C SER A 260 -10.44 18.08 0.76
N GLU A 261 -10.38 19.27 1.36
CA GLU A 261 -9.78 20.46 0.74
C GLU A 261 -8.24 20.32 0.67
N HIS A 262 -7.65 19.83 1.79
CA HIS A 262 -6.21 19.58 1.90
C HIS A 262 -5.96 18.25 2.61
N PHE A 263 -4.83 17.63 2.28
CA PHE A 263 -4.36 16.41 2.91
C PHE A 263 -2.89 16.56 3.35
N TYR A 264 -2.65 16.45 4.64
CA TYR A 264 -1.32 16.44 5.24
C TYR A 264 -1.00 15.04 5.77
N THR A 265 0.12 14.50 5.39
CA THR A 265 0.53 13.17 5.82
C THR A 265 2.04 13.05 5.96
N THR A 266 2.47 12.13 6.81
CA THR A 266 3.86 11.68 6.86
C THR A 266 4.13 10.62 5.78
N ASP A 267 5.40 10.31 5.50
CA ASP A 267 5.80 9.23 4.58
C ASP A 267 5.35 7.87 5.12
N CYS A 268 4.13 7.51 4.80
CA CYS A 268 3.52 6.23 5.18
C CYS A 268 2.55 5.74 4.09
N GLY A 269 1.93 4.58 4.31
CA GLY A 269 0.97 4.02 3.36
C GLY A 269 -0.19 4.95 2.99
N ALA A 270 -0.55 5.88 3.88
CA ALA A 270 -1.62 6.85 3.64
C ALA A 270 -1.27 7.88 2.55
N MET A 271 0.01 8.21 2.36
CA MET A 271 0.44 9.08 1.27
C MET A 271 -0.02 8.54 -0.09
N HIS A 272 0.11 7.23 -0.30
CA HIS A 272 -0.32 6.57 -1.54
C HIS A 272 -1.84 6.56 -1.73
N LEU A 273 -2.64 6.72 -0.66
CA LEU A 273 -4.09 6.91 -0.78
C LEU A 273 -4.42 8.26 -1.44
N GLY A 274 -3.69 9.32 -1.06
CA GLY A 274 -3.82 10.63 -1.68
C GLY A 274 -3.42 10.59 -3.15
N VAL A 275 -2.32 9.93 -3.49
CA VAL A 275 -1.88 9.74 -4.88
C VAL A 275 -2.93 8.98 -5.69
N ALA A 276 -3.48 7.89 -5.15
CA ALA A 276 -4.54 7.12 -5.80
C ALA A 276 -5.84 7.92 -6.04
N ARG A 277 -6.01 9.07 -5.36
CA ARG A 277 -7.13 10.00 -5.56
C ARG A 277 -6.76 11.22 -6.42
N GLN A 278 -5.54 11.27 -6.95
CA GLN A 278 -5.05 12.37 -7.81
C GLN A 278 -5.20 13.76 -7.17
N ILE A 279 -4.94 13.84 -5.87
CA ILE A 279 -5.02 15.11 -5.13
C ILE A 279 -3.66 15.80 -4.95
N GLY A 280 -2.72 15.54 -5.86
CA GLY A 280 -1.31 15.91 -5.74
C GLY A 280 -1.04 17.36 -5.33
N GLU A 281 -1.76 18.34 -5.92
CA GLU A 281 -1.59 19.77 -5.58
C GLU A 281 -2.12 20.14 -4.19
N ARG A 282 -3.02 19.31 -3.64
CA ARG A 282 -3.63 19.50 -2.31
C ARG A 282 -2.96 18.65 -1.23
N MET A 283 -1.94 17.87 -1.60
CA MET A 283 -1.23 16.96 -0.71
C MET A 283 0.08 17.58 -0.25
N THR A 284 0.34 17.50 1.05
CA THR A 284 1.62 17.92 1.67
C THR A 284 2.13 16.76 2.54
N ALA A 285 3.36 16.31 2.27
CA ALA A 285 4.05 15.25 2.98
C ALA A 285 4.98 15.77 4.09
#